data_36da7404b2ed7595cf2371288770a97e
#
_entry.id   36da7404b2ed7595cf2371288770a97e
#
_cell.length_a   1.000
_cell.length_b   1.000
_cell.length_c   1.000
_cell.angle_alpha   90.00
_cell.angle_beta   90.00
_cell.angle_gamma   90.00
#
_symmetry.space_group_name_H-M   'P 1'
#
loop_
_entity.id
_entity.type
_entity.pdbx_description
1 polymer ?
#
loop_
_entity_poly.entity_id
_entity_poly.type
_entity_poly.pdbx_seq_one_letter_code
_entity_poly.pdbx_strand_id
1 'polypeptide(L)'
;MLENENKSRIILHFAPLFVSLQGDMAEQEKWQWQEPGRAWKGVGLYHITLTIPDRQPLLGTLDIPDGNPTMTAVRRTPLGNALVDCLLDIPHHHPEVQVLHFCLMPDHLHAVLYVRRTMPTGIKGMVRGFWQGVKKLGRASSIFPNDIRGNRQEGTQGLQEATRNLEAFAEGLKGQMSDEAYYNLHPVFTEMPFIRPMGRRTQLPNTIRYIDMNPQRLATKRLMPGFFRVQQDIVIGERSYDGVGNTTLLMAGQFMPVHVRSVWVKAAESGDAEPLRSYKNGCVLAARKGAVMVSPFISTDEKQVMQVLLQEQLPFIVLADNGFREYYKPSDALFDACAAGRVLILSPWPYNVEKRKISREECVALNGMAEEICNQLEGF
;
A
#
# COMPACT_ATOMS: atom_id res chain seq x y z
N MET A 1 -14.17 -21.80 27.52
CA MET A 1 -15.22 -20.77 27.27
C MET A 1 -14.78 -19.37 27.69
N LEU A 2 -13.45 -19.07 27.68
CA LEU A 2 -12.88 -17.77 28.12
C LEU A 2 -11.92 -17.12 27.09
N GLU A 3 -11.77 -17.72 25.89
CA GLU A 3 -10.84 -17.20 24.87
C GLU A 3 -11.48 -16.30 23.79
N ASN A 4 -12.82 -16.15 23.79
CA ASN A 4 -13.52 -15.38 22.76
C ASN A 4 -13.80 -13.91 23.11
N GLU A 5 -13.58 -13.49 24.34
CA GLU A 5 -13.87 -12.10 24.74
C GLU A 5 -12.78 -11.08 24.33
N ASN A 6 -11.55 -11.55 24.10
CA ASN A 6 -10.45 -10.63 23.75
C ASN A 6 -10.40 -10.23 22.25
N LYS A 7 -11.03 -11.02 21.36
CA LYS A 7 -11.08 -10.68 19.91
C LYS A 7 -12.10 -9.58 19.62
N SER A 8 -13.18 -9.52 20.40
CA SER A 8 -14.25 -8.51 20.20
C SER A 8 -13.88 -7.11 20.74
N ARG A 9 -13.00 -7.01 21.73
CA ARG A 9 -12.62 -5.72 22.33
C ARG A 9 -11.68 -4.89 21.45
N ILE A 10 -10.87 -5.54 20.60
CA ILE A 10 -9.92 -4.80 19.73
C ILE A 10 -10.65 -4.18 18.53
N ILE A 11 -11.71 -4.83 18.03
CA ILE A 11 -12.52 -4.30 16.92
C ILE A 11 -13.44 -3.16 17.39
N LEU A 12 -13.94 -3.23 18.63
CA LEU A 12 -14.85 -2.22 19.19
C LEU A 12 -14.19 -0.88 19.54
N HIS A 13 -12.86 -0.82 19.72
CA HIS A 13 -12.15 0.45 19.99
C HIS A 13 -11.86 1.26 18.70
N PHE A 14 -11.92 0.64 17.52
CA PHE A 14 -11.70 1.33 16.24
C PHE A 14 -13.01 1.79 15.59
N ALA A 15 -14.12 1.10 15.82
CA ALA A 15 -15.42 1.47 15.28
C ALA A 15 -15.91 2.89 15.69
N PRO A 16 -15.73 3.36 16.95
CA PRO A 16 -16.14 4.71 17.32
C PRO A 16 -15.29 5.82 16.68
N LEU A 17 -13.99 5.57 16.43
CA LEU A 17 -13.13 6.57 15.77
C LEU A 17 -13.44 6.70 14.28
N PHE A 18 -13.76 5.58 13.63
CA PHE A 18 -14.14 5.55 12.21
C PHE A 18 -15.56 6.13 12.00
N VAL A 19 -16.48 5.83 12.91
CA VAL A 19 -17.85 6.39 12.90
C VAL A 19 -17.82 7.90 13.20
N SER A 20 -16.93 8.37 14.10
CA SER A 20 -16.74 9.80 14.34
C SER A 20 -16.12 10.53 13.13
N LEU A 21 -15.24 9.87 12.38
CA LEU A 21 -14.67 10.43 11.16
C LEU A 21 -15.67 10.46 9.98
N GLN A 22 -16.64 9.55 9.95
CA GLN A 22 -17.73 9.54 8.95
C GLN A 22 -18.94 10.38 9.39
N GLY A 23 -19.20 10.48 10.68
CA GLY A 23 -20.35 11.22 11.23
C GLY A 23 -20.16 12.73 11.24
N ASP A 24 -18.92 13.23 11.25
CA ASP A 24 -18.62 14.65 11.38
C ASP A 24 -17.89 15.21 10.15
N MET A 25 -18.51 15.14 8.97
CA MET A 25 -18.07 15.92 7.81
C MET A 25 -17.98 17.42 8.14
N ALA A 26 -18.81 17.92 9.05
CA ALA A 26 -18.76 19.29 9.56
C ALA A 26 -17.54 19.59 10.47
N GLU A 27 -17.02 18.59 11.20
CA GLU A 27 -15.79 18.77 11.99
C GLU A 27 -14.52 18.66 11.14
N GLN A 28 -14.54 17.92 10.03
CA GLN A 28 -13.42 17.89 9.08
C GLN A 28 -13.13 19.27 8.47
N GLU A 29 -14.08 20.16 8.42
CA GLU A 29 -13.86 21.55 7.99
C GLU A 29 -13.05 22.38 8.99
N LYS A 30 -12.99 21.95 10.25
CA LYS A 30 -12.22 22.63 11.33
C LYS A 30 -10.76 22.23 11.39
N TRP A 31 -10.33 21.19 10.67
CA TRP A 31 -8.94 20.75 10.70
C TRP A 31 -8.02 21.71 9.95
N GLN A 32 -6.91 22.04 10.60
CA GLN A 32 -5.91 22.89 9.99
C GLN A 32 -5.02 22.07 9.07
N TRP A 33 -5.07 22.39 7.80
CA TRP A 33 -4.23 21.77 6.79
C TRP A 33 -2.88 22.48 6.68
N GLN A 34 -1.83 21.74 6.31
CA GLN A 34 -0.51 22.31 6.15
C GLN A 34 -0.48 23.28 4.97
N GLU A 35 -0.08 24.51 5.24
CA GLU A 35 0.19 25.49 4.19
C GLU A 35 1.52 25.18 3.49
N PRO A 36 1.63 25.41 2.17
CA PRO A 36 2.91 25.33 1.47
C PRO A 36 3.97 26.22 2.17
N GLY A 37 5.16 25.65 2.40
CA GLY A 37 6.25 26.34 3.09
C GLY A 37 6.14 26.40 4.62
N ARG A 38 4.98 26.01 5.23
CA ARG A 38 4.77 26.00 6.68
C ARG A 38 4.64 24.61 7.30
N ALA A 39 4.92 23.57 6.51
CA ALA A 39 4.71 22.17 6.87
C ALA A 39 5.35 21.71 8.20
N TRP A 40 6.37 22.41 8.70
CA TRP A 40 7.09 22.01 9.91
C TRP A 40 6.83 22.89 11.13
N LYS A 41 5.85 23.78 11.06
CA LYS A 41 5.49 24.67 12.19
C LYS A 41 4.67 23.99 13.29
N GLY A 42 4.31 22.73 13.10
CA GLY A 42 3.72 21.90 14.12
C GLY A 42 2.22 21.68 13.96
N VAL A 43 1.43 22.71 13.72
CA VAL A 43 -0.04 22.58 13.60
C VAL A 43 -0.43 21.87 12.31
N GLY A 44 -1.33 20.89 12.38
CA GLY A 44 -1.87 20.17 11.23
C GLY A 44 -1.75 18.65 11.31
N LEU A 45 -1.92 17.98 10.19
CA LEU A 45 -1.94 16.53 10.05
C LEU A 45 -0.60 16.00 9.53
N TYR A 46 -0.15 14.90 10.11
CA TYR A 46 1.11 14.25 9.76
C TYR A 46 0.94 12.75 9.67
N HIS A 47 1.50 12.15 8.65
CA HIS A 47 1.73 10.72 8.56
C HIS A 47 3.17 10.43 8.97
N ILE A 48 3.37 9.57 9.96
CA ILE A 48 4.69 9.09 10.36
C ILE A 48 4.84 7.61 10.03
N THR A 49 6.07 7.21 9.69
CA THR A 49 6.43 5.81 9.47
C THR A 49 7.73 5.50 10.20
N LEU A 50 7.69 4.54 11.11
CA LEU A 50 8.87 3.99 11.77
C LEU A 50 9.14 2.61 11.22
N THR A 51 10.34 2.37 10.72
CA THR A 51 10.72 1.11 10.07
C THR A 51 11.82 0.42 10.87
N ILE A 52 11.75 -0.91 10.97
CA ILE A 52 12.83 -1.75 11.50
C ILE A 52 13.90 -1.89 10.40
N PRO A 53 15.19 -1.77 10.73
CA PRO A 53 16.28 -2.04 9.80
C PRO A 53 16.13 -3.40 9.14
N ASP A 54 16.52 -3.48 7.87
CA ASP A 54 16.46 -4.68 7.04
C ASP A 54 15.08 -5.35 6.98
N ARG A 55 14.04 -4.60 7.34
CA ARG A 55 12.64 -5.09 7.34
C ARG A 55 12.44 -6.36 8.17
N GLN A 56 13.21 -6.52 9.27
CA GLN A 56 13.05 -7.66 10.16
C GLN A 56 11.68 -7.61 10.87
N PRO A 57 10.93 -8.73 10.92
CA PRO A 57 9.56 -8.76 11.44
C PRO A 57 9.52 -8.86 12.97
N LEU A 58 10.17 -7.93 13.68
CA LEU A 58 10.30 -7.93 15.13
C LEU A 58 9.06 -7.43 15.88
N LEU A 59 8.15 -6.71 15.20
CA LEU A 59 6.99 -6.07 15.84
C LEU A 59 5.75 -6.96 15.87
N GLY A 60 5.70 -7.98 15.03
CA GLY A 60 4.55 -8.86 14.95
C GLY A 60 4.67 -9.95 13.91
N THR A 61 3.70 -10.84 13.91
CA THR A 61 3.52 -11.87 12.89
C THR A 61 2.21 -11.65 12.15
N LEU A 62 2.22 -11.92 10.84
CA LEU A 62 1.02 -11.83 10.03
C LEU A 62 0.20 -13.11 10.22
N ASP A 63 -1.03 -12.95 10.69
CA ASP A 63 -2.02 -14.02 10.81
C ASP A 63 -2.99 -13.93 9.64
N ILE A 64 -3.11 -15.02 8.86
CA ILE A 64 -3.93 -15.08 7.65
C ILE A 64 -4.91 -16.25 7.79
N PRO A 65 -6.04 -16.05 8.50
CA PRO A 65 -7.02 -17.12 8.71
C PRO A 65 -7.50 -17.70 7.38
N ASP A 66 -7.52 -19.02 7.29
CA ASP A 66 -8.00 -19.80 6.14
C ASP A 66 -7.39 -19.39 4.79
N GLY A 67 -6.20 -18.78 4.81
CA GLY A 67 -5.56 -18.26 3.59
C GLY A 67 -6.31 -17.05 2.99
N ASN A 68 -7.20 -16.40 3.72
CA ASN A 68 -7.99 -15.28 3.23
C ASN A 68 -7.31 -13.93 3.54
N PRO A 69 -6.78 -13.21 2.53
CA PRO A 69 -6.09 -11.93 2.76
C PRO A 69 -6.97 -10.87 3.42
N THR A 70 -8.30 -10.90 3.19
CA THR A 70 -9.22 -9.90 3.74
C THR A 70 -9.44 -10.02 5.24
N MET A 71 -9.13 -11.18 5.82
CA MET A 71 -9.22 -11.45 7.26
C MET A 71 -7.88 -11.32 7.98
N THR A 72 -6.88 -10.79 7.29
CA THR A 72 -5.52 -10.69 7.81
C THR A 72 -5.43 -9.73 8.99
N ALA A 73 -4.74 -10.19 10.03
CA ALA A 73 -4.38 -9.38 11.20
C ALA A 73 -2.88 -9.48 11.50
N VAL A 74 -2.36 -8.53 12.25
CA VAL A 74 -1.00 -8.61 12.80
C VAL A 74 -1.09 -8.95 14.27
N ARG A 75 -0.57 -10.13 14.64
CA ARG A 75 -0.37 -10.53 16.02
C ARG A 75 0.91 -9.89 16.53
N ARG A 76 0.77 -8.97 17.47
CA ARG A 76 1.87 -8.17 17.99
C ARG A 76 2.79 -9.00 18.88
N THR A 77 4.09 -8.75 18.79
CA THR A 77 5.06 -9.20 19.79
C THR A 77 5.02 -8.29 21.03
N PRO A 78 5.66 -8.66 22.16
CA PRO A 78 5.86 -7.75 23.28
C PRO A 78 6.50 -6.42 22.87
N LEU A 79 7.50 -6.43 21.98
CA LEU A 79 8.11 -5.22 21.42
C LEU A 79 7.10 -4.40 20.62
N GLY A 80 6.26 -5.06 19.81
CA GLY A 80 5.20 -4.40 19.06
C GLY A 80 4.14 -3.74 19.95
N ASN A 81 3.76 -4.39 21.07
CA ASN A 81 2.86 -3.80 22.06
C ASN A 81 3.51 -2.60 22.74
N ALA A 82 4.75 -2.72 23.23
CA ALA A 82 5.47 -1.62 23.87
C ALA A 82 5.65 -0.41 22.92
N LEU A 83 5.88 -0.65 21.63
CA LEU A 83 5.93 0.43 20.62
C LEU A 83 4.58 1.13 20.48
N VAL A 84 3.47 0.38 20.44
CA VAL A 84 2.12 0.95 20.38
C VAL A 84 1.80 1.74 21.65
N ASP A 85 2.17 1.23 22.82
CA ASP A 85 1.98 1.94 24.09
C ASP A 85 2.74 3.28 24.08
N CYS A 86 4.00 3.31 23.63
CA CYS A 86 4.76 4.54 23.44
C CYS A 86 4.10 5.52 22.45
N LEU A 87 3.48 5.01 21.38
CA LEU A 87 2.76 5.85 20.42
C LEU A 87 1.52 6.49 21.07
N LEU A 88 0.74 5.67 21.78
CA LEU A 88 -0.50 6.11 22.44
C LEU A 88 -0.23 7.02 23.65
N ASP A 89 0.96 7.00 24.21
CA ASP A 89 1.39 7.86 25.30
C ASP A 89 1.86 9.26 24.82
N ILE A 90 2.01 9.48 23.52
CA ILE A 90 2.39 10.79 22.96
C ILE A 90 1.47 11.92 23.48
N PRO A 91 0.12 11.80 23.49
CA PRO A 91 -0.75 12.86 23.99
C PRO A 91 -0.58 13.18 25.48
N HIS A 92 -0.07 12.24 26.28
CA HIS A 92 0.25 12.48 27.68
C HIS A 92 1.42 13.47 27.85
N HIS A 93 2.47 13.30 27.03
CA HIS A 93 3.63 14.17 27.03
C HIS A 93 3.45 15.45 26.20
N HIS A 94 2.58 15.37 25.18
CA HIS A 94 2.29 16.45 24.24
C HIS A 94 0.78 16.59 24.05
N PRO A 95 0.09 17.30 24.98
CA PRO A 95 -1.37 17.46 24.94
C PRO A 95 -1.91 18.15 23.69
N GLU A 96 -1.01 18.77 22.91
CA GLU A 96 -1.33 19.36 21.62
C GLU A 96 -1.54 18.32 20.52
N VAL A 97 -1.05 17.09 20.72
CA VAL A 97 -1.04 16.03 19.72
C VAL A 97 -2.13 15.02 20.00
N GLN A 98 -2.81 14.60 18.95
CA GLN A 98 -3.78 13.50 18.97
C GLN A 98 -3.32 12.42 17.99
N VAL A 99 -3.30 11.16 18.42
CA VAL A 99 -3.09 10.00 17.53
C VAL A 99 -4.45 9.65 16.94
N LEU A 100 -4.63 9.91 15.64
CA LEU A 100 -5.90 9.67 14.96
C LEU A 100 -6.05 8.22 14.50
N HIS A 101 -4.97 7.66 13.98
CA HIS A 101 -4.99 6.33 13.39
C HIS A 101 -3.60 5.73 13.37
N PHE A 102 -3.49 4.40 13.43
CA PHE A 102 -2.22 3.70 13.24
C PHE A 102 -2.43 2.26 12.78
N CYS A 103 -1.40 1.69 12.16
CA CYS A 103 -1.30 0.26 11.87
C CYS A 103 0.12 -0.20 12.17
N LEU A 104 0.24 -1.23 13.02
CA LEU A 104 1.49 -1.93 13.25
C LEU A 104 1.61 -3.09 12.26
N MET A 105 2.67 -3.04 11.47
CA MET A 105 3.09 -4.12 10.59
C MET A 105 4.18 -4.96 11.24
N PRO A 106 4.50 -6.15 10.74
CA PRO A 106 5.58 -6.96 11.33
C PRO A 106 6.93 -6.24 11.43
N ASP A 107 7.22 -5.36 10.51
CA ASP A 107 8.53 -4.70 10.31
C ASP A 107 8.49 -3.16 10.36
N HIS A 108 7.32 -2.57 10.57
CA HIS A 108 7.16 -1.12 10.62
C HIS A 108 5.84 -0.68 11.26
N LEU A 109 5.78 0.59 11.66
CA LEU A 109 4.58 1.25 12.18
C LEU A 109 4.23 2.43 11.29
N HIS A 110 2.95 2.53 10.91
CA HIS A 110 2.34 3.75 10.37
C HIS A 110 1.45 4.40 11.41
N ALA A 111 1.51 5.73 11.54
CA ALA A 111 0.54 6.47 12.34
C ALA A 111 0.18 7.82 11.72
N VAL A 112 -1.05 8.25 11.95
CA VAL A 112 -1.56 9.58 11.59
C VAL A 112 -1.74 10.38 12.86
N LEU A 113 -1.04 11.51 12.93
CA LEU A 113 -1.07 12.43 14.05
C LEU A 113 -1.73 13.74 13.65
N TYR A 114 -2.56 14.28 14.55
CA TYR A 114 -3.09 15.63 14.44
C TYR A 114 -2.51 16.52 15.54
N VAL A 115 -1.84 17.58 15.13
CA VAL A 115 -1.33 18.62 16.03
C VAL A 115 -2.31 19.77 16.02
N ARG A 116 -3.03 19.95 17.13
CA ARG A 116 -4.16 20.89 17.26
C ARG A 116 -3.72 22.35 17.48
N ARG A 117 -2.57 22.55 18.10
CA ARG A 117 -2.00 23.85 18.42
C ARG A 117 -0.48 23.83 18.40
N THR A 118 0.14 24.99 18.30
CA THR A 118 1.59 25.10 18.24
C THR A 118 2.25 24.46 19.47
N MET A 119 3.26 23.63 19.21
CA MET A 119 4.06 22.97 20.23
C MET A 119 5.38 23.73 20.46
N PRO A 120 5.91 23.77 21.69
CA PRO A 120 7.22 24.37 21.98
C PRO A 120 8.36 23.74 21.15
N THR A 121 8.34 22.40 20.99
CA THR A 121 9.38 21.63 20.30
C THR A 121 9.13 21.46 18.79
N GLY A 122 7.93 21.80 18.31
CA GLY A 122 7.47 21.47 16.95
C GLY A 122 7.38 19.95 16.70
N ILE A 123 6.82 19.59 15.53
CA ILE A 123 6.59 18.16 15.19
C ILE A 123 7.89 17.34 15.11
N LYS A 124 8.95 17.90 14.57
CA LYS A 124 10.24 17.18 14.45
C LYS A 124 10.86 16.89 15.82
N GLY A 125 10.75 17.83 16.77
CA GLY A 125 11.22 17.65 18.13
C GLY A 125 10.42 16.58 18.87
N MET A 126 9.10 16.61 18.77
CA MET A 126 8.21 15.61 19.35
C MET A 126 8.50 14.21 18.79
N VAL A 127 8.59 14.05 17.45
CA VAL A 127 8.91 12.75 16.81
C VAL A 127 10.30 12.26 17.21
N ARG A 128 11.27 13.16 17.40
CA ARG A 128 12.59 12.80 17.94
C ARG A 128 12.49 12.27 19.37
N GLY A 129 11.69 12.90 20.22
CA GLY A 129 11.43 12.43 21.59
C GLY A 129 10.77 11.05 21.60
N PHE A 130 9.74 10.86 20.81
CA PHE A 130 9.11 9.56 20.60
C PHE A 130 10.14 8.49 20.16
N TRP A 131 10.94 8.77 19.14
CA TRP A 131 11.99 7.86 18.67
C TRP A 131 13.03 7.53 19.74
N GLN A 132 13.45 8.50 20.56
CA GLN A 132 14.35 8.24 21.68
C GLN A 132 13.73 7.33 22.74
N GLY A 133 12.42 7.49 23.01
CA GLY A 133 11.66 6.56 23.87
C GLY A 133 11.66 5.14 23.33
N VAL A 134 11.34 4.99 22.04
CA VAL A 134 11.31 3.70 21.34
C VAL A 134 12.69 3.03 21.31
N LYS A 135 13.78 3.79 21.14
CA LYS A 135 15.15 3.23 21.21
C LYS A 135 15.46 2.59 22.57
N LYS A 136 14.88 3.10 23.65
CA LYS A 136 15.05 2.51 25.00
C LYS A 136 14.35 1.15 25.12
N LEU A 137 13.24 0.93 24.41
CA LEU A 137 12.54 -0.35 24.39
C LEU A 137 13.41 -1.47 23.81
N GLY A 138 14.16 -1.17 22.76
CA GLY A 138 15.10 -2.09 22.15
C GLY A 138 16.30 -2.44 23.03
N ARG A 139 16.53 -1.68 24.11
CA ARG A 139 17.60 -1.91 25.09
C ARG A 139 17.19 -2.77 26.28
N ALA A 140 15.89 -2.96 26.50
CA ALA A 140 15.39 -3.77 27.61
C ALA A 140 15.54 -5.26 27.29
N SER A 141 16.58 -5.88 27.87
CA SER A 141 16.98 -7.28 27.62
C SER A 141 15.89 -8.32 27.87
N SER A 142 14.84 -7.99 28.63
CA SER A 142 13.71 -8.87 28.93
C SER A 142 12.75 -9.10 27.74
N ILE A 143 12.83 -8.27 26.69
CA ILE A 143 11.89 -8.30 25.55
C ILE A 143 12.42 -9.22 24.42
N PHE A 144 13.73 -9.44 24.33
CA PHE A 144 14.37 -10.11 23.19
C PHE A 144 14.67 -11.61 23.28
N PRO A 145 15.02 -12.24 24.42
CA PRO A 145 15.57 -13.59 24.39
C PRO A 145 14.57 -14.72 24.24
N ASN A 146 13.32 -14.55 24.67
CA ASN A 146 12.39 -15.69 24.81
C ASN A 146 11.34 -15.81 23.70
N ASP A 147 10.89 -14.71 23.08
CA ASP A 147 9.80 -14.76 22.09
C ASP A 147 10.26 -15.08 20.67
N ILE A 148 11.51 -14.82 20.33
CA ILE A 148 12.06 -15.22 19.02
C ILE A 148 12.23 -16.75 18.94
N ARG A 149 12.42 -17.42 20.09
CA ARG A 149 12.58 -18.88 20.16
C ARG A 149 11.26 -19.65 20.02
N GLY A 150 10.13 -19.05 20.34
CA GLY A 150 8.81 -19.71 20.38
C GLY A 150 8.16 -20.00 19.03
N ASN A 151 8.58 -19.36 17.92
CA ASN A 151 7.92 -19.45 16.61
C ASN A 151 8.83 -20.02 15.50
N ARG A 152 9.83 -20.82 15.87
CA ARG A 152 10.73 -21.50 14.92
C ARG A 152 10.24 -22.89 14.56
N GLN A 153 9.14 -23.00 13.85
CA GLN A 153 8.87 -24.15 13.00
C GLN A 153 8.50 -23.66 11.61
N GLU A 154 9.29 -24.12 10.64
CA GLU A 154 9.16 -23.95 9.20
C GLU A 154 9.80 -22.69 8.56
N GLY A 155 11.05 -22.85 8.11
CA GLY A 155 11.67 -21.97 7.13
C GLY A 155 13.19 -22.17 6.95
N THR A 156 13.56 -22.91 5.94
CA THR A 156 14.86 -23.03 5.25
C THR A 156 16.16 -23.08 6.07
N GLN A 157 16.90 -24.18 5.94
CA GLN A 157 18.16 -24.49 6.64
C GLN A 157 19.23 -23.37 6.58
N GLY A 158 19.34 -22.63 5.49
CA GLY A 158 20.33 -21.54 5.34
C GLY A 158 20.07 -20.33 6.23
N LEU A 159 18.79 -19.97 6.43
CA LEU A 159 18.41 -18.87 7.34
C LEU A 159 18.66 -19.24 8.82
N GLN A 160 18.50 -20.53 9.16
CA GLN A 160 18.75 -21.05 10.51
C GLN A 160 20.23 -21.05 10.87
N GLU A 161 21.10 -21.29 9.90
CA GLU A 161 22.55 -21.32 10.10
C GLU A 161 23.12 -19.89 10.22
N ALA A 162 22.69 -18.95 9.37
CA ALA A 162 23.06 -17.54 9.48
C ALA A 162 22.57 -16.92 10.81
N THR A 163 21.37 -17.29 11.26
CA THR A 163 20.81 -16.81 12.54
C THR A 163 21.56 -17.41 13.73
N ARG A 164 21.93 -18.71 13.68
CA ARG A 164 22.76 -19.35 14.74
C ARG A 164 24.14 -18.73 14.85
N ASN A 165 24.78 -18.41 13.73
CA ASN A 165 26.08 -17.77 13.73
C ASN A 165 26.03 -16.35 14.28
N LEU A 166 24.99 -15.58 13.96
CA LEU A 166 24.72 -14.25 14.54
C LEU A 166 24.41 -14.33 16.04
N GLU A 167 23.66 -15.32 16.48
CA GLU A 167 23.32 -15.53 17.90
C GLU A 167 24.58 -15.92 18.72
N ALA A 168 25.39 -16.84 18.20
CA ALA A 168 26.64 -17.25 18.84
C ALA A 168 27.64 -16.09 18.93
N PHE A 169 27.72 -15.27 17.89
CA PHE A 169 28.54 -14.07 17.88
C PHE A 169 28.02 -13.00 18.87
N ALA A 170 26.68 -12.82 18.90
CA ALA A 170 26.03 -11.90 19.82
C ALA A 170 26.14 -12.33 21.29
N GLU A 171 25.98 -13.63 21.58
CA GLU A 171 26.22 -14.16 22.95
C GLU A 171 27.68 -14.05 23.38
N GLY A 172 28.63 -14.25 22.47
CA GLY A 172 30.06 -14.04 22.72
C GLY A 172 30.39 -12.59 23.06
N LEU A 173 29.76 -11.62 22.38
CA LEU A 173 29.91 -10.20 22.67
C LEU A 173 29.22 -9.79 23.97
N LYS A 174 28.07 -10.35 24.31
CA LYS A 174 27.30 -10.04 25.50
C LYS A 174 28.05 -10.40 26.80
N GLY A 175 28.89 -11.44 26.76
CA GLY A 175 29.77 -11.80 27.88
C GLY A 175 30.96 -10.87 28.07
N GLN A 176 31.29 -10.04 27.08
CA GLN A 176 32.48 -9.16 27.08
C GLN A 176 32.15 -7.66 27.19
N MET A 177 30.84 -7.28 27.08
CA MET A 177 30.39 -5.89 27.06
C MET A 177 29.26 -5.68 28.08
N SER A 178 29.14 -4.44 28.58
CA SER A 178 27.93 -4.06 29.32
C SER A 178 26.69 -4.13 28.41
N ASP A 179 25.52 -4.44 28.99
CA ASP A 179 24.24 -4.46 28.25
C ASP A 179 24.02 -3.17 27.46
N GLU A 180 24.38 -2.03 28.03
CA GLU A 180 24.26 -0.72 27.37
C GLU A 180 25.17 -0.59 26.13
N ALA A 181 26.39 -1.10 26.18
CA ALA A 181 27.31 -1.09 25.05
C ALA A 181 26.85 -2.05 23.95
N TYR A 182 26.34 -3.23 24.32
CA TYR A 182 25.79 -4.21 23.37
C TYR A 182 24.62 -3.64 22.57
N TYR A 183 23.63 -3.03 23.24
CA TYR A 183 22.46 -2.46 22.55
C TYR A 183 22.74 -1.14 21.82
N ASN A 184 23.80 -0.44 22.14
CA ASN A 184 24.29 0.69 21.34
C ASN A 184 24.92 0.22 20.02
N LEU A 185 25.51 -0.99 19.98
CA LEU A 185 26.05 -1.62 18.77
C LEU A 185 24.98 -2.27 17.88
N HIS A 186 23.86 -2.71 18.46
CA HIS A 186 22.76 -3.39 17.73
C HIS A 186 21.40 -2.72 17.99
N PRO A 187 21.23 -1.44 17.65
CA PRO A 187 19.96 -0.75 17.88
C PRO A 187 18.87 -1.29 16.96
N VAL A 188 17.72 -1.68 17.52
CA VAL A 188 16.54 -2.14 16.76
C VAL A 188 15.93 -1.01 15.93
N PHE A 189 16.00 0.23 16.42
CA PHE A 189 15.45 1.40 15.76
C PHE A 189 16.58 2.38 15.44
N THR A 190 17.24 2.21 14.30
CA THR A 190 18.40 3.02 13.90
C THR A 190 18.03 4.36 13.31
N GLU A 191 16.92 4.41 12.57
CA GLU A 191 16.48 5.58 11.83
C GLU A 191 15.31 6.30 12.50
N MET A 192 15.33 7.62 12.41
CA MET A 192 14.19 8.42 12.83
C MET A 192 12.94 8.10 11.97
N PRO A 193 11.74 8.16 12.57
CA PRO A 193 10.52 8.04 11.80
C PRO A 193 10.49 9.04 10.65
N PHE A 194 10.10 8.57 9.47
CA PHE A 194 9.78 9.44 8.34
C PHE A 194 8.51 10.22 8.65
N ILE A 195 8.53 11.53 8.38
CA ILE A 195 7.40 12.43 8.67
C ILE A 195 6.92 13.04 7.36
N ARG A 196 5.65 12.87 7.05
CA ARG A 196 4.99 13.45 5.87
C ARG A 196 3.83 14.35 6.29
N PRO A 197 3.92 15.68 6.13
CA PRO A 197 2.81 16.59 6.39
C PRO A 197 1.72 16.42 5.32
N MET A 198 0.46 16.61 5.71
CA MET A 198 -0.70 16.57 4.82
C MET A 198 -1.20 17.98 4.54
N GLY A 199 -1.18 18.36 3.26
CA GLY A 199 -1.59 19.70 2.81
C GLY A 199 -2.95 19.75 2.10
N ARG A 200 -3.61 18.58 1.91
CA ARG A 200 -4.88 18.49 1.17
C ARG A 200 -5.88 17.61 1.91
N ARG A 201 -7.16 17.98 1.89
CA ARG A 201 -8.26 17.23 2.54
C ARG A 201 -8.32 15.77 2.12
N THR A 202 -8.13 15.48 0.83
CA THR A 202 -8.17 14.12 0.27
C THR A 202 -7.03 13.22 0.75
N GLN A 203 -5.93 13.78 1.29
CA GLN A 203 -4.80 12.98 1.75
C GLN A 203 -5.11 12.17 3.00
N LEU A 204 -5.94 12.68 3.92
CA LEU A 204 -6.25 11.96 5.16
C LEU A 204 -7.01 10.66 4.90
N PRO A 205 -8.20 10.64 4.25
CA PRO A 205 -8.91 9.39 4.00
C PRO A 205 -8.09 8.41 3.15
N ASN A 206 -7.33 8.91 2.18
CA ASN A 206 -6.46 8.06 1.37
C ASN A 206 -5.32 7.44 2.20
N THR A 207 -4.74 8.19 3.13
CA THR A 207 -3.68 7.67 4.02
C THR A 207 -4.24 6.65 5.00
N ILE A 208 -5.40 6.90 5.61
CA ILE A 208 -6.05 5.95 6.51
C ILE A 208 -6.34 4.65 5.75
N ARG A 209 -6.99 4.72 4.59
CA ARG A 209 -7.25 3.55 3.75
C ARG A 209 -5.96 2.81 3.38
N TYR A 210 -4.91 3.53 3.00
CA TYR A 210 -3.60 2.94 2.70
C TYR A 210 -3.05 2.16 3.91
N ILE A 211 -3.12 2.74 5.10
CA ILE A 211 -2.65 2.15 6.36
C ILE A 211 -3.46 0.88 6.68
N ASP A 212 -4.78 0.93 6.59
CA ASP A 212 -5.68 -0.21 6.89
C ASP A 212 -5.47 -1.38 5.94
N MET A 213 -5.18 -1.11 4.67
CA MET A 213 -4.97 -2.14 3.66
C MET A 213 -3.58 -2.79 3.70
N ASN A 214 -2.65 -2.29 4.51
CA ASN A 214 -1.28 -2.82 4.54
C ASN A 214 -1.18 -4.29 4.96
N PRO A 215 -1.87 -4.77 6.03
CA PRO A 215 -1.84 -6.19 6.40
C PRO A 215 -2.36 -7.09 5.28
N GLN A 216 -3.52 -6.74 4.70
CA GLN A 216 -4.11 -7.47 3.60
C GLN A 216 -3.19 -7.53 2.37
N ARG A 217 -2.56 -6.41 2.00
CA ARG A 217 -1.62 -6.34 0.88
C ARG A 217 -0.37 -7.18 1.11
N LEU A 218 0.14 -7.21 2.34
CA LEU A 218 1.27 -8.08 2.67
C LEU A 218 0.87 -9.55 2.60
N ALA A 219 -0.30 -9.93 3.12
CA ALA A 219 -0.85 -11.28 3.02
C ALA A 219 -0.99 -11.71 1.56
N THR A 220 -1.61 -10.86 0.74
CA THR A 220 -1.80 -11.13 -0.69
C THR A 220 -0.47 -11.39 -1.41
N LYS A 221 0.54 -10.57 -1.14
CA LYS A 221 1.88 -10.78 -1.72
C LYS A 221 2.52 -12.09 -1.30
N ARG A 222 2.28 -12.55 -0.07
CA ARG A 222 2.80 -13.82 0.44
C ARG A 222 2.07 -15.02 -0.18
N LEU A 223 0.76 -14.92 -0.35
CA LEU A 223 -0.06 -15.99 -0.89
C LEU A 223 0.03 -16.09 -2.42
N MET A 224 0.18 -14.96 -3.11
CA MET A 224 0.14 -14.86 -4.58
C MET A 224 1.35 -14.10 -5.13
N PRO A 225 2.58 -14.56 -4.89
CA PRO A 225 3.78 -13.82 -5.32
C PRO A 225 3.88 -13.70 -6.84
N GLY A 226 3.29 -14.64 -7.61
CA GLY A 226 3.32 -14.66 -9.07
C GLY A 226 2.59 -13.47 -9.70
N PHE A 227 1.51 -12.96 -9.10
CA PHE A 227 0.73 -11.83 -9.66
C PHE A 227 1.46 -10.47 -9.62
N PHE A 228 2.57 -10.40 -8.91
CA PHE A 228 3.37 -9.17 -8.80
C PHE A 228 4.76 -9.30 -9.42
N ARG A 229 5.07 -10.47 -9.96
CA ARG A 229 6.29 -10.67 -10.75
C ARG A 229 6.06 -10.15 -12.17
N VAL A 230 7.04 -9.43 -12.68
CA VAL A 230 7.04 -9.03 -14.09
C VAL A 230 7.22 -10.29 -14.94
N GLN A 231 6.26 -10.55 -15.80
CA GLN A 231 6.31 -11.60 -16.83
C GLN A 231 6.80 -10.93 -18.11
N GLN A 232 7.92 -11.38 -18.61
CA GLN A 232 8.54 -10.83 -19.82
C GLN A 232 8.05 -11.54 -21.06
N ASP A 233 8.17 -10.86 -22.19
CA ASP A 233 7.97 -11.42 -23.53
C ASP A 233 6.56 -12.04 -23.76
N ILE A 234 5.52 -11.40 -23.26
CA ILE A 234 4.13 -11.75 -23.58
C ILE A 234 3.85 -11.32 -25.03
N VAL A 235 3.79 -12.28 -25.93
CA VAL A 235 3.54 -12.02 -27.36
C VAL A 235 2.05 -11.95 -27.63
N ILE A 236 1.58 -10.85 -28.23
CA ILE A 236 0.20 -10.65 -28.69
C ILE A 236 0.31 -10.13 -30.13
N GLY A 237 -0.11 -10.94 -31.10
CA GLY A 237 0.12 -10.67 -32.51
C GLY A 237 1.61 -10.57 -32.83
N GLU A 238 2.03 -9.46 -33.41
CA GLU A 238 3.43 -9.19 -33.76
C GLU A 238 4.21 -8.43 -32.70
N ARG A 239 3.59 -8.11 -31.55
CA ARG A 239 4.21 -7.30 -30.50
C ARG A 239 4.51 -8.11 -29.25
N SER A 240 5.60 -7.76 -28.57
CA SER A 240 5.96 -8.27 -27.26
C SER A 240 5.68 -7.21 -26.19
N TYR A 241 5.17 -7.67 -25.04
CA TYR A 241 4.84 -6.87 -23.87
C TYR A 241 5.45 -7.48 -22.61
N ASP A 242 5.87 -6.64 -21.71
CA ASP A 242 6.05 -7.07 -20.32
C ASP A 242 4.72 -6.93 -19.58
N GLY A 243 4.42 -7.85 -18.65
CA GLY A 243 3.15 -7.86 -17.95
C GLY A 243 3.25 -8.12 -16.46
N VAL A 244 2.29 -7.56 -15.71
CA VAL A 244 2.07 -7.83 -14.28
C VAL A 244 0.58 -8.10 -14.06
N GLY A 245 0.27 -9.19 -13.38
CA GLY A 245 -1.09 -9.59 -13.07
C GLY A 245 -1.48 -10.92 -13.69
N ASN A 246 -2.73 -11.06 -14.03
CA ASN A 246 -3.30 -12.32 -14.50
C ASN A 246 -3.26 -12.45 -16.04
N THR A 247 -2.30 -13.15 -16.56
CA THR A 247 -2.16 -13.40 -18.00
C THR A 247 -3.26 -14.30 -18.56
N THR A 248 -4.00 -15.06 -17.73
CA THR A 248 -5.12 -15.87 -18.23
C THR A 248 -6.27 -15.03 -18.78
N LEU A 249 -6.30 -13.71 -18.47
CA LEU A 249 -7.27 -12.79 -19.05
C LEU A 249 -7.13 -12.67 -20.57
N LEU A 250 -5.96 -12.97 -21.14
CA LEU A 250 -5.76 -12.98 -22.58
C LEU A 250 -6.53 -14.10 -23.30
N MET A 251 -7.08 -15.05 -22.54
CA MET A 251 -7.89 -16.18 -23.05
C MET A 251 -9.41 -15.99 -22.82
N ALA A 252 -9.85 -14.78 -22.48
CA ALA A 252 -11.27 -14.54 -22.11
C ALA A 252 -12.25 -14.60 -23.30
N GLY A 253 -11.78 -14.62 -24.52
CA GLY A 253 -12.58 -14.80 -25.73
C GLY A 253 -13.39 -13.58 -26.22
N GLN A 254 -13.59 -12.55 -25.39
CA GLN A 254 -14.22 -11.30 -25.79
C GLN A 254 -13.45 -10.11 -25.24
N PHE A 255 -13.08 -9.17 -26.11
CA PHE A 255 -12.31 -7.99 -25.77
C PHE A 255 -12.96 -6.74 -26.37
N MET A 256 -12.85 -5.62 -25.67
CA MET A 256 -13.36 -4.35 -26.17
C MET A 256 -12.44 -3.20 -25.76
N PRO A 257 -11.95 -2.37 -26.73
CA PRO A 257 -11.17 -1.20 -26.41
C PRO A 257 -12.07 -0.12 -25.79
N VAL A 258 -11.62 0.51 -24.70
CA VAL A 258 -12.40 1.60 -24.09
C VAL A 258 -12.28 2.87 -24.90
N HIS A 259 -11.15 3.10 -25.59
CA HIS A 259 -10.94 4.25 -26.45
C HIS A 259 -11.02 3.83 -27.93
N VAL A 260 -12.00 4.37 -28.64
CA VAL A 260 -12.09 4.25 -30.10
C VAL A 260 -12.00 5.63 -30.71
N ARG A 261 -10.95 5.89 -31.46
CA ARG A 261 -10.63 7.20 -32.02
C ARG A 261 -11.80 7.85 -32.75
N SER A 262 -12.54 7.08 -33.56
CA SER A 262 -13.67 7.60 -34.32
C SER A 262 -14.79 8.14 -33.44
N VAL A 263 -15.04 7.54 -32.28
CA VAL A 263 -16.06 7.99 -31.32
C VAL A 263 -15.63 9.29 -30.65
N TRP A 264 -14.35 9.38 -30.23
CA TRP A 264 -13.80 10.58 -29.59
C TRP A 264 -13.75 11.76 -30.53
N VAL A 265 -13.31 11.55 -31.80
CA VAL A 265 -13.26 12.60 -32.83
C VAL A 265 -14.67 13.12 -33.12
N LYS A 266 -15.65 12.25 -33.36
CA LYS A 266 -17.04 12.66 -33.60
C LYS A 266 -17.61 13.48 -32.44
N ALA A 267 -17.39 13.07 -31.21
CA ALA A 267 -17.85 13.82 -30.03
C ALA A 267 -17.19 15.19 -29.94
N ALA A 268 -15.89 15.31 -30.25
CA ALA A 268 -15.17 16.57 -30.24
C ALA A 268 -15.62 17.51 -31.37
N GLU A 269 -15.89 16.99 -32.57
CA GLU A 269 -16.31 17.78 -33.75
C GLU A 269 -17.78 18.24 -33.67
N SER A 270 -18.66 17.37 -33.16
CA SER A 270 -20.08 17.69 -33.02
C SER A 270 -20.41 18.58 -31.84
N GLY A 271 -19.52 18.62 -30.81
CA GLY A 271 -19.80 19.22 -29.51
C GLY A 271 -20.86 18.47 -28.70
N ASP A 272 -21.31 17.31 -29.20
CA ASP A 272 -22.30 16.43 -28.55
C ASP A 272 -21.57 15.33 -27.78
N ALA A 273 -21.80 15.30 -26.46
CA ALA A 273 -21.21 14.29 -25.57
C ALA A 273 -21.97 12.95 -25.54
N GLU A 274 -23.17 12.89 -26.14
CA GLU A 274 -24.03 11.70 -26.06
C GLU A 274 -23.43 10.45 -26.75
N PRO A 275 -22.79 10.54 -27.93
CA PRO A 275 -22.14 9.38 -28.54
C PRO A 275 -21.05 8.78 -27.65
N LEU A 276 -20.23 9.64 -27.00
CA LEU A 276 -19.19 9.22 -26.09
C LEU A 276 -19.76 8.60 -24.81
N ARG A 277 -20.81 9.20 -24.25
CA ARG A 277 -21.51 8.68 -23.09
C ARG A 277 -22.14 7.32 -23.38
N SER A 278 -22.82 7.19 -24.52
CA SER A 278 -23.40 5.92 -24.96
C SER A 278 -22.35 4.84 -25.15
N TYR A 279 -21.20 5.18 -25.73
CA TYR A 279 -20.10 4.24 -25.89
C TYR A 279 -19.54 3.78 -24.55
N LYS A 280 -19.27 4.69 -23.60
CA LYS A 280 -18.78 4.33 -22.26
C LYS A 280 -19.76 3.40 -21.53
N ASN A 281 -21.06 3.68 -21.63
CA ASN A 281 -22.08 2.80 -21.06
C ASN A 281 -22.08 1.42 -21.73
N GLY A 282 -21.87 1.39 -23.05
CA GLY A 282 -21.69 0.14 -23.83
C GLY A 282 -20.50 -0.68 -23.33
N CYS A 283 -19.35 -0.06 -23.05
CA CYS A 283 -18.19 -0.73 -22.46
C CYS A 283 -18.52 -1.40 -21.11
N VAL A 284 -19.21 -0.69 -20.21
CA VAL A 284 -19.61 -1.24 -18.91
C VAL A 284 -20.60 -2.40 -19.07
N LEU A 285 -21.57 -2.26 -19.98
CA LEU A 285 -22.54 -3.32 -20.26
C LEU A 285 -21.89 -4.56 -20.88
N ALA A 286 -20.90 -4.38 -21.77
CA ALA A 286 -20.13 -5.47 -22.34
C ALA A 286 -19.29 -6.17 -21.27
N ALA A 287 -18.65 -5.40 -20.39
CA ALA A 287 -17.87 -5.95 -19.27
C ALA A 287 -18.72 -6.80 -18.31
N ARG A 288 -19.95 -6.34 -18.00
CA ARG A 288 -20.91 -7.11 -17.20
C ARG A 288 -21.36 -8.42 -17.87
N LYS A 289 -21.26 -8.50 -19.19
CA LYS A 289 -21.52 -9.71 -19.99
C LYS A 289 -20.29 -10.61 -20.16
N GLY A 290 -19.15 -10.23 -19.57
CA GLY A 290 -17.93 -11.02 -19.58
C GLY A 290 -16.84 -10.55 -20.53
N ALA A 291 -17.04 -9.48 -21.29
CA ALA A 291 -15.98 -8.91 -22.12
C ALA A 291 -14.89 -8.25 -21.26
N VAL A 292 -13.62 -8.44 -21.65
CA VAL A 292 -12.47 -7.82 -21.00
C VAL A 292 -12.18 -6.47 -21.66
N MET A 293 -12.25 -5.40 -20.88
CA MET A 293 -11.93 -4.05 -21.36
C MET A 293 -10.43 -3.85 -21.48
N VAL A 294 -9.97 -3.28 -22.61
CA VAL A 294 -8.56 -3.00 -22.85
C VAL A 294 -8.37 -1.49 -23.07
N SER A 295 -7.49 -0.85 -22.29
CA SER A 295 -7.22 0.58 -22.44
C SER A 295 -5.97 1.00 -21.67
N PRO A 296 -5.28 2.08 -22.09
CA PRO A 296 -4.29 2.76 -21.25
C PRO A 296 -4.93 3.57 -20.11
N PHE A 297 -6.23 3.83 -20.14
CA PHE A 297 -6.98 4.60 -19.14
C PHE A 297 -6.35 5.98 -18.84
N ILE A 298 -5.98 6.73 -19.89
CA ILE A 298 -5.27 8.00 -19.76
C ILE A 298 -6.25 9.17 -19.58
N SER A 299 -7.29 9.24 -20.43
CA SER A 299 -8.27 10.32 -20.40
C SER A 299 -9.20 10.25 -19.19
N THR A 300 -9.88 11.35 -18.89
CA THR A 300 -10.89 11.39 -17.82
C THR A 300 -12.03 10.40 -18.09
N ASP A 301 -12.45 10.27 -19.35
CA ASP A 301 -13.55 9.40 -19.75
C ASP A 301 -13.19 7.92 -19.63
N GLU A 302 -11.99 7.53 -20.05
CA GLU A 302 -11.47 6.19 -19.85
C GLU A 302 -11.36 5.83 -18.36
N LYS A 303 -10.87 6.77 -17.53
CA LYS A 303 -10.79 6.59 -16.07
C LYS A 303 -12.15 6.42 -15.41
N GLN A 304 -13.22 7.04 -15.94
CA GLN A 304 -14.58 6.82 -15.45
C GLN A 304 -15.00 5.37 -15.68
N VAL A 305 -14.72 4.81 -16.85
CA VAL A 305 -14.99 3.37 -17.12
C VAL A 305 -14.17 2.50 -16.16
N MET A 306 -12.87 2.75 -16.03
CA MET A 306 -12.01 1.99 -15.09
C MET A 306 -12.53 2.03 -13.64
N GLN A 307 -13.04 3.18 -13.19
CA GLN A 307 -13.62 3.29 -11.84
C GLN A 307 -14.81 2.36 -11.64
N VAL A 308 -15.69 2.26 -12.64
CA VAL A 308 -16.84 1.34 -12.59
C VAL A 308 -16.37 -0.12 -12.61
N LEU A 309 -15.40 -0.47 -13.49
CA LEU A 309 -14.82 -1.81 -13.54
C LEU A 309 -14.21 -2.22 -12.18
N LEU A 310 -13.49 -1.30 -11.52
CA LEU A 310 -12.93 -1.54 -10.19
C LEU A 310 -14.00 -1.69 -9.11
N GLN A 311 -15.04 -0.86 -9.13
CA GLN A 311 -16.17 -0.90 -8.17
C GLN A 311 -17.00 -2.18 -8.30
N GLU A 312 -17.28 -2.58 -9.53
CA GLU A 312 -18.07 -3.79 -9.83
C GLU A 312 -17.21 -5.06 -9.90
N GLN A 313 -15.91 -4.94 -9.61
CA GLN A 313 -14.96 -6.05 -9.60
C GLN A 313 -14.87 -6.81 -10.94
N LEU A 314 -15.02 -6.10 -12.04
CA LEU A 314 -14.95 -6.65 -13.39
C LEU A 314 -13.51 -6.74 -13.90
N PRO A 315 -13.18 -7.72 -14.78
CA PRO A 315 -11.82 -7.87 -15.30
C PRO A 315 -11.49 -6.85 -16.39
N PHE A 316 -10.22 -6.42 -16.47
CA PHE A 316 -9.74 -5.54 -17.53
C PHE A 316 -8.22 -5.60 -17.70
N ILE A 317 -7.74 -5.11 -18.85
CA ILE A 317 -6.31 -5.01 -19.20
C ILE A 317 -5.92 -3.52 -19.29
N VAL A 318 -4.83 -3.16 -18.63
CA VAL A 318 -4.26 -1.81 -18.63
C VAL A 318 -3.01 -1.79 -19.50
N LEU A 319 -2.90 -0.83 -20.41
CA LEU A 319 -1.65 -0.55 -21.12
C LEU A 319 -0.89 0.56 -20.38
N ALA A 320 0.22 0.20 -19.77
CA ALA A 320 1.06 1.14 -19.04
C ALA A 320 1.91 1.98 -19.99
N ASP A 321 2.10 3.25 -19.63
CA ASP A 321 2.89 4.23 -20.38
C ASP A 321 4.39 4.14 -20.11
N ASN A 322 4.82 3.25 -19.21
CA ASN A 322 6.22 2.99 -18.89
C ASN A 322 6.39 1.50 -18.57
N GLY A 323 7.59 0.97 -18.73
CA GLY A 323 7.94 -0.38 -18.33
C GLY A 323 7.93 -0.58 -16.82
N PHE A 324 8.26 -1.80 -16.39
CA PHE A 324 8.24 -2.19 -15.00
C PHE A 324 9.63 -2.20 -14.39
N ARG A 325 9.72 -1.80 -13.12
CA ARG A 325 10.87 -2.10 -12.26
C ARG A 325 10.82 -3.57 -11.88
N GLU A 326 11.96 -4.14 -11.53
CA GLU A 326 12.08 -5.52 -11.04
C GLU A 326 11.04 -5.85 -9.94
N TYR A 327 10.78 -4.90 -9.04
CA TYR A 327 9.75 -5.00 -8.00
C TYR A 327 8.62 -4.01 -8.26
N TYR A 328 7.86 -4.24 -9.32
CA TYR A 328 6.72 -3.40 -9.62
C TYR A 328 5.58 -3.62 -8.63
N LYS A 329 4.97 -2.53 -8.18
CA LYS A 329 3.78 -2.54 -7.34
C LYS A 329 2.73 -1.62 -7.93
N PRO A 330 1.61 -2.17 -8.42
CA PRO A 330 0.47 -1.36 -8.84
C PRO A 330 0.01 -0.41 -7.74
N SER A 331 -0.65 0.68 -8.12
CA SER A 331 -1.26 1.60 -7.16
C SER A 331 -2.51 0.99 -6.53
N ASP A 332 -2.84 1.43 -5.35
CA ASP A 332 -3.99 1.07 -4.49
C ASP A 332 -5.07 0.13 -5.07
N ALA A 333 -6.07 0.66 -5.79
CA ALA A 333 -7.18 -0.13 -6.33
C ALA A 333 -6.74 -1.14 -7.40
N LEU A 334 -5.73 -0.79 -8.22
CA LEU A 334 -5.14 -1.72 -9.18
C LEU A 334 -4.38 -2.84 -8.48
N PHE A 335 -3.73 -2.56 -7.34
CA PHE A 335 -3.10 -3.61 -6.54
C PHE A 335 -4.12 -4.66 -6.11
N ASP A 336 -5.24 -4.22 -5.54
CA ASP A 336 -6.28 -5.12 -5.04
C ASP A 336 -6.95 -5.92 -6.18
N ALA A 337 -7.16 -5.28 -7.33
CA ALA A 337 -7.70 -5.93 -8.52
C ALA A 337 -6.70 -6.93 -9.15
N CYS A 338 -5.40 -6.59 -9.17
CA CYS A 338 -4.31 -7.48 -9.60
C CYS A 338 -4.21 -8.71 -8.68
N ALA A 339 -4.25 -8.48 -7.37
CA ALA A 339 -4.24 -9.51 -6.35
C ALA A 339 -5.41 -10.51 -6.47
N ALA A 340 -6.57 -10.00 -6.87
CA ALA A 340 -7.76 -10.80 -7.11
C ALA A 340 -7.80 -11.46 -8.50
N GLY A 341 -6.74 -11.36 -9.29
CA GLY A 341 -6.65 -11.94 -10.63
C GLY A 341 -7.54 -11.28 -11.69
N ARG A 342 -8.03 -10.06 -11.42
CA ARG A 342 -8.97 -9.34 -12.29
C ARG A 342 -8.29 -8.32 -13.22
N VAL A 343 -7.00 -8.10 -13.06
CA VAL A 343 -6.25 -7.13 -13.86
C VAL A 343 -4.98 -7.75 -14.42
N LEU A 344 -4.71 -7.44 -15.67
CA LEU A 344 -3.41 -7.57 -16.29
C LEU A 344 -2.93 -6.18 -16.71
N ILE A 345 -1.71 -5.83 -16.34
CA ILE A 345 -1.07 -4.58 -16.74
C ILE A 345 0.03 -4.94 -17.71
N LEU A 346 -0.04 -4.45 -18.94
CA LEU A 346 0.92 -4.68 -20.01
C LEU A 346 1.70 -3.42 -20.30
N SER A 347 3.00 -3.53 -20.59
CA SER A 347 3.79 -2.43 -21.13
C SER A 347 4.52 -2.86 -22.39
N PRO A 348 4.43 -2.08 -23.49
CA PRO A 348 5.19 -2.33 -24.72
C PRO A 348 6.61 -1.75 -24.65
N TRP A 349 6.97 -1.08 -23.59
CA TRP A 349 8.24 -0.34 -23.47
C TRP A 349 9.07 -0.80 -22.29
N PRO A 350 10.41 -0.69 -22.40
CA PRO A 350 11.29 -0.88 -21.26
C PRO A 350 11.08 0.22 -20.22
N TYR A 351 11.47 -0.08 -18.97
CA TYR A 351 11.37 0.90 -17.89
C TYR A 351 12.33 2.08 -18.12
N ASN A 352 11.77 3.29 -18.08
CA ASN A 352 12.53 4.54 -18.12
C ASN A 352 12.38 5.31 -16.80
N VAL A 353 13.49 5.46 -16.06
CA VAL A 353 13.54 6.13 -14.76
C VAL A 353 13.30 7.65 -14.86
N GLU A 354 13.61 8.25 -16.00
CA GLU A 354 13.49 9.70 -16.22
C GLU A 354 12.10 10.13 -16.68
N LYS A 355 11.29 9.18 -17.13
CA LYS A 355 9.95 9.47 -17.64
C LYS A 355 9.06 10.07 -16.54
N ARG A 356 8.53 11.25 -16.79
CA ARG A 356 7.64 11.98 -15.85
C ARG A 356 6.24 12.20 -16.38
N LYS A 357 6.09 12.25 -17.70
CA LYS A 357 4.81 12.53 -18.38
C LYS A 357 4.71 11.67 -19.64
N ILE A 358 3.49 11.37 -20.01
CA ILE A 358 3.18 10.72 -21.28
C ILE A 358 3.05 11.80 -22.38
N SER A 359 3.57 11.53 -23.57
CA SER A 359 3.40 12.38 -24.74
C SER A 359 2.07 12.09 -25.46
N ARG A 360 1.68 12.98 -26.37
CA ARG A 360 0.49 12.77 -27.19
C ARG A 360 0.67 11.59 -28.14
N GLU A 361 1.85 11.43 -28.73
CA GLU A 361 2.21 10.34 -29.62
C GLU A 361 2.12 8.99 -28.90
N GLU A 362 2.62 8.92 -27.66
CA GLU A 362 2.51 7.74 -26.83
C GLU A 362 1.05 7.41 -26.46
N CYS A 363 0.23 8.42 -26.18
CA CYS A 363 -1.21 8.22 -25.95
C CYS A 363 -1.89 7.60 -27.18
N VAL A 364 -1.60 8.13 -28.37
CA VAL A 364 -2.15 7.60 -29.64
C VAL A 364 -1.66 6.18 -29.89
N ALA A 365 -0.37 5.93 -29.66
CA ALA A 365 0.21 4.59 -29.84
C ALA A 365 -0.44 3.56 -28.90
N LEU A 366 -0.60 3.88 -27.60
CA LEU A 366 -1.21 2.98 -26.64
C LEU A 366 -2.69 2.68 -26.93
N ASN A 367 -3.45 3.69 -27.39
CA ASN A 367 -4.82 3.48 -27.80
C ASN A 367 -4.92 2.60 -29.07
N GLY A 368 -4.01 2.79 -30.04
CA GLY A 368 -3.92 1.92 -31.20
C GLY A 368 -3.56 0.49 -30.82
N MET A 369 -2.60 0.31 -29.90
CA MET A 369 -2.26 -1.02 -29.38
C MET A 369 -3.43 -1.67 -28.63
N ALA A 370 -4.26 -0.92 -27.91
CA ALA A 370 -5.46 -1.45 -27.27
C ALA A 370 -6.46 -2.01 -28.30
N GLU A 371 -6.68 -1.29 -29.41
CA GLU A 371 -7.51 -1.75 -30.52
C GLU A 371 -6.88 -2.99 -31.21
N GLU A 372 -5.56 -2.99 -31.46
CA GLU A 372 -4.83 -4.14 -32.03
C GLU A 372 -4.98 -5.39 -31.13
N ILE A 373 -4.78 -5.26 -29.81
CA ILE A 373 -4.93 -6.37 -28.86
C ILE A 373 -6.33 -6.97 -28.93
N CYS A 374 -7.38 -6.13 -28.93
CA CYS A 374 -8.74 -6.61 -29.02
C CYS A 374 -8.98 -7.39 -30.32
N ASN A 375 -8.54 -6.86 -31.48
CA ASN A 375 -8.69 -7.51 -32.78
C ASN A 375 -7.92 -8.82 -32.90
N GLN A 376 -6.72 -8.90 -32.30
CA GLN A 376 -5.88 -10.10 -32.32
C GLN A 376 -6.43 -11.22 -31.42
N LEU A 377 -7.00 -10.89 -30.28
CA LEU A 377 -7.51 -11.86 -29.31
C LEU A 377 -8.94 -12.32 -29.60
N GLU A 378 -9.73 -11.58 -30.41
CA GLU A 378 -11.06 -12.02 -30.89
C GLU A 378 -10.97 -13.11 -31.97
N GLY A 379 -9.77 -13.38 -32.52
CA GLY A 379 -9.55 -14.39 -33.56
C GLY A 379 -9.14 -15.78 -33.05
N PHE A 380 -9.08 -15.98 -31.75
CA PHE A 380 -8.83 -17.23 -31.07
C PHE A 380 -10.10 -17.68 -30.32
#